data_86496e9a29336c877a03d817eb6fb6f3
#
_entry.id   86496e9a29336c877a03d817eb6fb6f3
#
_cell.length_a   1.000
_cell.length_b   1.000
_cell.length_c   1.000
_cell.angle_alpha   90.00
_cell.angle_beta   90.00
_cell.angle_gamma   90.00
#
_symmetry.space_group_name_H-M   'P 1'
#
loop_
_entity.id
_entity.type
_entity.pdbx_description
1 polymer ?
#
loop_
_entity_poly.entity_id
_entity_poly.type
_entity_poly.pdbx_seq_one_letter_code
_entity_poly.pdbx_strand_id
1 'polypeptide(L)'
;MLVWNEVAPFYHKRWARKEIGPFNVTXELIKLSKIRSGXSVLDLACGTGLVTKKITXKVGISGKVFAVDTSKTALSIAKKWVGKKKNVRFILGDAETIEFKTKFDVITCQYALFFFPNAQKVLKRLKKNIKKNGVIAMSVHSKTNVPYFDSILQPVKKFIPDYLPKYPELDRFGTKDSFKEVFSKAGYEKIIVKKLLFHYSPGEFLDYWNNYKKYLSKPLKDKFNKLSIHQKSNLREMVKDNTLEYTKKNGKIVFPWEVLVLTARNS
;
A
#
# COMPACT_ATOMS: atom_id res chain seq x y z
N MET A 1 -6.20 12.93 5.85
CA MET A 1 -6.16 13.27 4.41
C MET A 1 -4.94 14.08 3.99
N LEU A 2 -4.54 15.09 4.75
CA LEU A 2 -3.35 15.93 4.46
C LEU A 2 -2.04 15.13 4.38
N VAL A 3 -1.90 14.09 5.17
CA VAL A 3 -0.68 13.28 5.26
C VAL A 3 -0.23 12.73 3.90
N TRP A 4 -1.16 12.22 3.08
CA TRP A 4 -0.80 11.61 1.79
C TRP A 4 -0.31 12.63 0.75
N ASN A 5 -0.76 13.88 0.81
CA ASN A 5 -0.22 14.91 -0.07
C ASN A 5 1.26 15.19 0.20
N GLU A 6 1.67 15.09 1.47
CA GLU A 6 3.07 15.30 1.88
C GLU A 6 3.95 14.06 1.63
N VAL A 7 3.39 12.88 1.89
CA VAL A 7 4.12 11.60 1.86
C VAL A 7 4.31 11.08 0.42
N ALA A 8 3.36 11.33 -0.48
CA ALA A 8 3.34 10.72 -1.81
C ALA A 8 4.64 10.90 -2.63
N PRO A 9 5.28 12.08 -2.66
CA PRO A 9 6.52 12.22 -3.43
C PRO A 9 7.65 11.33 -2.90
N PHE A 10 7.79 11.23 -1.58
CA PHE A 10 8.81 10.40 -0.93
C PHE A 10 8.50 8.91 -1.13
N TYR A 11 7.24 8.53 -0.95
CA TYR A 11 6.76 7.15 -1.15
C TYR A 11 7.00 6.70 -2.59
N HIS A 12 6.71 7.57 -3.56
CA HIS A 12 6.96 7.31 -4.98
C HIS A 12 8.45 7.06 -5.25
N LYS A 13 9.28 7.99 -4.81
CA LYS A 13 10.74 7.96 -5.05
C LYS A 13 11.40 6.77 -4.35
N ARG A 14 10.97 6.48 -3.13
CA ARG A 14 11.53 5.41 -2.30
C ARG A 14 11.12 4.03 -2.78
N TRP A 15 9.85 3.82 -3.07
CA TRP A 15 9.25 2.50 -3.25
C TRP A 15 8.67 2.26 -4.64
N ALA A 16 7.67 3.07 -5.03
CA ALA A 16 6.86 2.79 -6.22
C ALA A 16 7.67 2.82 -7.50
N ARG A 17 8.51 3.84 -7.67
CA ARG A 17 9.36 4.01 -8.85
C ARG A 17 10.35 2.86 -9.04
N LYS A 18 10.81 2.27 -7.94
CA LYS A 18 11.77 1.17 -7.92
C LYS A 18 11.10 -0.21 -7.91
N GLU A 19 9.80 -0.24 -7.66
CA GLU A 19 9.00 -1.46 -7.53
C GLU A 19 9.53 -2.42 -6.45
N ILE A 20 9.94 -1.87 -5.31
CA ILE A 20 10.53 -2.63 -4.20
C ILE A 20 9.69 -2.50 -2.92
N GLY A 21 10.05 -3.27 -1.91
CA GLY A 21 9.37 -3.25 -0.61
C GLY A 21 7.89 -3.61 -0.75
N PRO A 22 6.98 -2.74 -0.33
CA PRO A 22 5.54 -3.05 -0.41
C PRO A 22 5.05 -3.34 -1.84
N PHE A 23 5.78 -2.90 -2.87
CA PHE A 23 5.35 -3.10 -4.25
C PHE A 23 5.79 -4.45 -4.86
N ASN A 24 6.53 -5.27 -4.13
CA ASN A 24 6.85 -6.63 -4.57
C ASN A 24 5.57 -7.46 -4.85
N VAL A 25 4.47 -7.16 -4.15
CA VAL A 25 3.19 -7.85 -4.33
C VAL A 25 2.49 -7.49 -5.65
N THR A 26 2.83 -6.37 -6.26
CA THR A 26 2.09 -5.83 -7.42
C THR A 26 1.97 -6.80 -8.60
N UNK A 27 2.74 -7.48 -8.69
CA UNK A 27 2.73 -8.34 -9.65
C UNK A 27 1.80 -9.36 -9.45
N GLU A 28 1.84 -10.01 -8.38
CA GLU A 28 0.90 -11.06 -8.02
C GLU A 28 -0.54 -10.51 -7.92
N LEU A 29 -0.74 -9.32 -7.38
CA LEU A 29 -2.07 -8.69 -7.35
C LEU A 29 -2.67 -8.62 -8.78
N ILE A 30 -1.89 -8.14 -9.74
CA ILE A 30 -2.32 -8.02 -11.14
C ILE A 30 -2.62 -9.40 -11.76
N LYS A 31 -1.79 -10.39 -11.49
CA LYS A 31 -1.97 -11.77 -11.98
C LYS A 31 -3.27 -12.38 -11.43
N LEU A 32 -3.46 -12.27 -10.12
CA LEU A 32 -4.62 -12.83 -9.42
C LEU A 32 -5.92 -12.11 -9.79
N SER A 33 -5.84 -10.82 -10.13
CA SER A 33 -7.01 -10.04 -10.56
C SER A 33 -7.57 -10.46 -11.93
N LYS A 34 -6.80 -11.25 -12.70
CA LYS A 34 -7.19 -11.79 -14.02
C LYS A 34 -7.56 -10.69 -15.03
N ILE A 35 -6.93 -9.53 -14.93
CA ILE A 35 -7.12 -8.44 -15.90
C ILE A 35 -6.71 -8.91 -17.30
N ARG A 36 -7.57 -8.60 -18.29
CA ARG A 36 -7.35 -8.93 -19.71
C ARG A 36 -7.49 -7.67 -20.57
N SER A 37 -7.08 -7.78 -21.83
CA SER A 37 -7.29 -6.75 -22.83
C SER A 37 -8.78 -6.40 -22.93
N GLY A 38 -9.10 -5.13 -23.10
CA GLY A 38 -10.47 -4.61 -23.20
C GLY A 38 -11.21 -4.42 -21.86
N UNK A 39 -10.86 -4.79 -20.50
CA UNK A 39 -11.45 -4.68 -19.37
C UNK A 39 -11.60 -3.32 -18.95
N SER A 40 -12.69 -3.10 -18.37
CA SER A 40 -12.85 -1.83 -17.64
C SER A 40 -12.42 -2.04 -16.20
N VAL A 41 -11.43 -1.30 -15.72
CA VAL A 41 -10.81 -1.55 -14.41
C VAL A 41 -10.85 -0.27 -13.55
N LEU A 42 -11.24 -0.44 -12.27
CA LEU A 42 -11.09 0.59 -11.25
C LEU A 42 -9.86 0.27 -10.39
N ASP A 43 -8.93 1.21 -10.28
CA ASP A 43 -7.81 1.16 -9.34
C ASP A 43 -8.13 2.14 -8.21
N LEU A 44 -8.61 1.62 -7.09
CA LEU A 44 -9.07 2.41 -5.94
C LEU A 44 -7.90 2.70 -5.00
N ALA A 45 -7.77 3.95 -4.58
CA ALA A 45 -6.63 4.46 -3.82
C ALA A 45 -5.32 4.16 -4.59
N CYS A 46 -5.28 4.64 -5.84
CA CYS A 46 -4.23 4.32 -6.80
C CYS A 46 -2.85 4.90 -6.44
N GLY A 47 -2.80 5.81 -5.48
CA GLY A 47 -1.57 6.44 -5.02
C GLY A 47 -0.84 7.11 -6.18
N THR A 48 0.46 6.85 -6.30
CA THR A 48 1.30 7.44 -7.34
C THR A 48 1.30 6.65 -8.65
N GLY A 49 0.37 5.68 -8.79
CA GLY A 49 0.02 5.08 -10.06
C GLY A 49 0.79 3.84 -10.51
N LEU A 50 1.50 3.13 -9.62
CA LEU A 50 2.20 1.91 -10.06
C LEU A 50 1.23 0.83 -10.53
N VAL A 51 0.21 0.52 -9.72
CA VAL A 51 -0.80 -0.48 -10.08
C VAL A 51 -1.52 -0.01 -11.35
N THR A 52 -1.96 1.25 -11.39
CA THR A 52 -2.58 1.87 -12.57
C THR A 52 -1.74 1.66 -13.84
N LYS A 53 -0.44 1.92 -13.77
CA LYS A 53 0.48 1.77 -14.90
C LYS A 53 0.50 0.33 -15.42
N LYS A 54 0.57 -0.64 -14.51
CA LYS A 54 0.57 -2.06 -14.85
C LYS A 54 -0.79 -2.49 -15.41
N ILE A 55 -1.88 -2.03 -14.84
CA ILE A 55 -3.23 -2.27 -15.37
C ILE A 55 -3.33 -1.72 -16.80
N THR A 56 -2.88 -0.52 -17.03
CA THR A 56 -2.91 0.11 -18.35
C THR A 56 -2.21 -0.72 -19.43
N UNK A 57 -1.38 -1.30 -18.92
CA UNK A 57 -0.72 -2.08 -19.70
C UNK A 57 -1.39 -3.23 -20.04
N LYS A 58 -1.98 -3.93 -19.25
CA LYS A 58 -2.74 -5.18 -19.41
C LYS A 58 -4.04 -4.99 -20.20
N VAL A 59 -4.77 -3.91 -19.94
CA VAL A 59 -6.05 -3.69 -20.64
C VAL A 59 -5.90 -3.22 -22.09
N GLY A 60 -4.74 -2.70 -22.45
CA GLY A 60 -4.50 -2.22 -23.82
C GLY A 60 -5.31 -0.98 -24.15
N ILE A 61 -5.30 -0.58 -25.43
CA ILE A 61 -5.96 0.64 -25.90
C ILE A 61 -7.49 0.51 -25.90
N SER A 62 -8.01 -0.69 -26.02
CA SER A 62 -9.47 -0.95 -26.01
C SER A 62 -10.07 -0.99 -24.62
N GLY A 63 -9.24 -1.17 -23.57
CA GLY A 63 -9.70 -1.18 -22.18
C GLY A 63 -9.81 0.21 -21.60
N LYS A 64 -10.41 0.31 -20.41
CA LYS A 64 -10.58 1.58 -19.68
C LYS A 64 -10.04 1.44 -18.26
N VAL A 65 -9.33 2.45 -17.78
CA VAL A 65 -8.82 2.47 -16.41
C VAL A 65 -9.33 3.73 -15.70
N PHE A 66 -9.90 3.51 -14.53
CA PHE A 66 -10.33 4.59 -13.63
C PHE A 66 -9.43 4.50 -12.40
N ALA A 67 -8.63 5.51 -12.17
CA ALA A 67 -7.65 5.56 -11.08
C ALA A 67 -8.10 6.63 -10.09
N VAL A 68 -8.46 6.24 -8.90
CA VAL A 68 -9.06 7.14 -7.89
C VAL A 68 -8.12 7.26 -6.69
N ASP A 69 -7.93 8.48 -6.21
CA ASP A 69 -7.21 8.74 -4.96
C ASP A 69 -7.70 10.06 -4.33
N THR A 70 -7.55 10.20 -3.02
CA THR A 70 -7.88 11.43 -2.30
C THR A 70 -6.77 12.47 -2.36
N SER A 71 -5.55 12.06 -2.72
CA SER A 71 -4.38 12.93 -2.74
C SER A 71 -4.17 13.56 -4.12
N LYS A 72 -4.32 14.88 -4.22
CA LYS A 72 -4.01 15.64 -5.43
C LYS A 72 -2.55 15.45 -5.85
N THR A 73 -1.65 15.42 -4.86
CA THR A 73 -0.21 15.24 -5.11
C THR A 73 0.07 13.86 -5.69
N ALA A 74 -0.51 12.80 -5.10
CA ALA A 74 -0.34 11.44 -5.62
C ALA A 74 -0.85 11.33 -7.06
N LEU A 75 -2.05 11.86 -7.33
CA LEU A 75 -2.64 11.85 -8.68
C LEU A 75 -1.78 12.64 -9.70
N SER A 76 -1.20 13.76 -9.29
CA SER A 76 -0.30 14.52 -10.16
C SER A 76 0.92 13.67 -10.57
N ILE A 77 1.51 12.98 -9.61
CA ILE A 77 2.63 12.05 -9.85
C ILE A 77 2.18 10.90 -10.77
N ALA A 78 1.02 10.30 -10.44
CA ALA A 78 0.47 9.18 -11.22
C ALA A 78 0.24 9.57 -12.68
N LYS A 79 -0.36 10.74 -12.94
CA LYS A 79 -0.60 11.26 -14.29
C LYS A 79 0.72 11.40 -15.08
N LYS A 80 1.74 11.97 -14.45
CA LYS A 80 3.07 12.12 -15.09
C LYS A 80 3.71 10.77 -15.38
N TRP A 81 3.60 9.83 -14.43
CA TRP A 81 4.28 8.53 -14.52
C TRP A 81 3.61 7.55 -15.47
N VAL A 82 2.29 7.54 -15.51
CA VAL A 82 1.52 6.70 -16.45
C VAL A 82 1.59 7.28 -17.87
N GLY A 83 1.72 8.61 -17.97
CA GLY A 83 1.75 9.33 -19.24
C GLY A 83 0.34 9.61 -19.78
N LYS A 84 0.29 10.37 -20.87
CA LYS A 84 -0.98 10.71 -21.54
C LYS A 84 -1.56 9.46 -22.21
N LYS A 85 -2.62 8.92 -21.66
CA LYS A 85 -3.35 7.76 -22.20
C LYS A 85 -4.84 8.11 -22.28
N LYS A 86 -5.41 8.05 -23.48
CA LYS A 86 -6.83 8.41 -23.72
C LYS A 86 -7.81 7.54 -22.93
N ASN A 87 -7.40 6.32 -22.61
CA ASN A 87 -8.22 5.32 -21.91
C ASN A 87 -7.99 5.26 -20.40
N VAL A 88 -7.25 6.23 -19.84
CA VAL A 88 -7.01 6.31 -18.37
C VAL A 88 -7.60 7.61 -17.82
N ARG A 89 -8.49 7.47 -16.84
CA ARG A 89 -9.09 8.61 -16.11
C ARG A 89 -8.59 8.64 -14.69
N PHE A 90 -7.95 9.73 -14.30
CA PHE A 90 -7.52 9.98 -12.91
C PHE A 90 -8.57 10.86 -12.25
N ILE A 91 -9.11 10.39 -11.14
CA ILE A 91 -10.25 11.01 -10.44
C ILE A 91 -9.84 11.33 -9.01
N LEU A 92 -9.98 12.58 -8.61
CA LEU A 92 -9.85 12.98 -7.21
C LEU A 92 -11.15 12.61 -6.50
N GLY A 93 -11.06 11.68 -5.55
CA GLY A 93 -12.26 11.20 -4.87
C GLY A 93 -11.93 10.34 -3.66
N ASP A 94 -12.87 10.31 -2.73
CA ASP A 94 -12.77 9.50 -1.52
C ASP A 94 -13.49 8.16 -1.73
N ALA A 95 -12.80 7.07 -1.45
CA ALA A 95 -13.37 5.72 -1.54
C ALA A 95 -14.65 5.56 -0.70
N GLU A 96 -14.79 6.35 0.35
CA GLU A 96 -15.97 6.28 1.24
C GLU A 96 -17.22 6.95 0.65
N THR A 97 -17.05 7.86 -0.32
CA THR A 97 -18.16 8.67 -0.84
C THR A 97 -18.32 8.62 -2.35
N ILE A 98 -17.26 8.31 -3.07
CA ILE A 98 -17.28 8.35 -4.54
C ILE A 98 -18.32 7.39 -5.11
N GLU A 99 -19.04 7.84 -6.12
CA GLU A 99 -20.02 7.05 -6.87
C GLU A 99 -19.59 6.91 -8.33
N PHE A 100 -19.95 5.78 -8.91
CA PHE A 100 -19.66 5.49 -10.31
C PHE A 100 -20.94 5.09 -11.04
N LYS A 101 -21.13 5.66 -12.20
CA LYS A 101 -22.21 5.23 -13.13
C LYS A 101 -21.75 4.02 -13.97
N THR A 102 -20.45 3.71 -13.93
CA THR A 102 -19.82 2.63 -14.70
C THR A 102 -19.74 1.34 -13.88
N LYS A 103 -19.92 0.21 -14.54
CA LYS A 103 -19.62 -1.11 -13.96
C LYS A 103 -18.26 -1.59 -14.47
N PHE A 104 -17.49 -2.18 -13.56
CA PHE A 104 -16.11 -2.61 -13.81
C PHE A 104 -16.02 -4.13 -13.92
N ASP A 105 -15.17 -4.60 -14.80
CA ASP A 105 -14.77 -6.02 -14.89
C ASP A 105 -13.90 -6.40 -13.70
N VAL A 106 -13.01 -5.47 -13.29
CA VAL A 106 -12.10 -5.69 -12.16
C VAL A 106 -12.01 -4.40 -11.32
N ILE A 107 -11.94 -4.58 -10.01
CA ILE A 107 -11.58 -3.51 -9.06
C ILE A 107 -10.30 -3.95 -8.33
N THR A 108 -9.29 -3.07 -8.27
CA THR A 108 -8.06 -3.31 -7.51
C THR A 108 -7.94 -2.28 -6.38
N CYS A 109 -7.30 -2.69 -5.28
CA CYS A 109 -6.92 -1.77 -4.21
C CYS A 109 -5.69 -2.37 -3.50
N GLN A 110 -4.54 -1.69 -3.59
CA GLN A 110 -3.31 -2.17 -3.00
C GLN A 110 -2.92 -1.34 -1.77
N TYR A 111 -2.87 -1.98 -0.60
CA TYR A 111 -2.44 -1.38 0.68
C TYR A 111 -3.24 -0.13 1.09
N ALA A 112 -4.57 -0.18 0.88
CA ALA A 112 -5.39 0.98 1.28
C ALA A 112 -6.65 0.64 2.06
N LEU A 113 -7.17 -0.59 1.99
CA LEU A 113 -8.43 -0.96 2.65
C LEU A 113 -8.44 -0.63 4.14
N PHE A 114 -7.32 -0.81 4.83
CA PHE A 114 -7.21 -0.53 6.26
C PHE A 114 -7.28 0.96 6.60
N PHE A 115 -7.14 1.85 5.62
CA PHE A 115 -7.33 3.29 5.80
C PHE A 115 -8.81 3.71 5.71
N PHE A 116 -9.70 2.82 5.28
CA PHE A 116 -11.13 3.18 5.15
C PHE A 116 -11.85 2.93 6.48
N PRO A 117 -12.31 3.98 7.20
CA PRO A 117 -13.01 3.78 8.47
C PRO A 117 -14.18 2.79 8.35
N ASN A 118 -14.95 2.90 7.27
CA ASN A 118 -16.13 2.06 7.02
C ASN A 118 -15.86 1.09 5.85
N ALA A 119 -14.76 0.32 5.92
CA ALA A 119 -14.34 -0.58 4.85
C ALA A 119 -15.46 -1.49 4.34
N GLN A 120 -16.29 -2.04 5.23
CA GLN A 120 -17.42 -2.90 4.86
C GLN A 120 -18.44 -2.14 4.02
N LYS A 121 -18.75 -0.89 4.38
CA LYS A 121 -19.70 -0.03 3.63
C LYS A 121 -19.14 0.30 2.24
N VAL A 122 -17.83 0.58 2.16
CA VAL A 122 -17.12 0.79 0.88
C VAL A 122 -17.26 -0.46 0.00
N LEU A 123 -16.96 -1.64 0.55
CA LEU A 123 -17.04 -2.90 -0.19
C LEU A 123 -18.47 -3.19 -0.69
N LYS A 124 -19.49 -2.96 0.15
CA LYS A 124 -20.91 -3.12 -0.26
C LYS A 124 -21.26 -2.19 -1.44
N ARG A 125 -20.75 -0.95 -1.42
CA ARG A 125 -20.98 0.00 -2.51
C ARG A 125 -20.26 -0.43 -3.79
N LEU A 126 -18.99 -0.82 -3.68
CA LEU A 126 -18.20 -1.31 -4.80
C LEU A 126 -18.84 -2.54 -5.46
N LYS A 127 -19.54 -3.38 -4.68
CA LYS A 127 -20.26 -4.54 -5.23
C LYS A 127 -21.28 -4.13 -6.28
N LYS A 128 -21.96 -3.00 -6.09
CA LYS A 128 -22.92 -2.47 -7.07
C LYS A 128 -22.25 -2.04 -8.38
N ASN A 129 -20.96 -1.69 -8.31
CA ASN A 129 -20.19 -1.18 -9.46
C ASN A 129 -19.34 -2.26 -10.14
N ILE A 130 -19.42 -3.50 -9.68
CA ILE A 130 -18.70 -4.61 -10.31
C ILE A 130 -19.69 -5.40 -11.18
N LYS A 131 -19.28 -5.80 -12.37
CA LYS A 131 -20.13 -6.59 -13.27
C LYS A 131 -20.40 -7.98 -12.66
N LYS A 132 -21.46 -8.64 -13.12
CA LYS A 132 -21.71 -10.05 -12.78
C LYS A 132 -20.46 -10.86 -13.14
N ASN A 133 -20.00 -11.71 -12.23
CA ASN A 133 -18.77 -12.48 -12.32
C ASN A 133 -17.49 -11.64 -12.35
N GLY A 134 -17.57 -10.32 -12.20
CA GLY A 134 -16.41 -9.44 -12.09
C GLY A 134 -15.58 -9.74 -10.83
N VAL A 135 -14.33 -9.32 -10.84
CA VAL A 135 -13.35 -9.64 -9.79
C VAL A 135 -13.00 -8.38 -8.99
N ILE A 136 -12.97 -8.50 -7.67
CA ILE A 136 -12.30 -7.53 -6.82
C ILE A 136 -11.02 -8.17 -6.29
N ALA A 137 -9.90 -7.45 -6.36
CA ALA A 137 -8.59 -7.93 -5.90
C ALA A 137 -7.93 -6.87 -5.02
N MET A 138 -7.61 -7.24 -3.79
CA MET A 138 -7.03 -6.30 -2.83
C MET A 138 -5.85 -6.91 -2.10
N SER A 139 -4.90 -6.07 -1.65
CA SER A 139 -3.81 -6.52 -0.80
C SER A 139 -3.72 -5.68 0.46
N VAL A 140 -3.32 -6.35 1.55
CA VAL A 140 -3.08 -5.72 2.86
C VAL A 140 -1.82 -6.31 3.49
N HIS A 141 -1.26 -5.61 4.48
CA HIS A 141 -0.18 -6.17 5.31
C HIS A 141 -0.72 -7.32 6.16
N SER A 142 0.09 -8.32 6.38
CA SER A 142 -0.23 -9.39 7.34
C SER A 142 -0.01 -8.89 8.77
N LYS A 143 -0.78 -9.42 9.70
CA LYS A 143 -0.66 -9.13 11.13
C LYS A 143 0.69 -9.60 11.73
N THR A 144 1.32 -10.58 11.11
CA THR A 144 2.61 -11.10 11.57
C THR A 144 3.78 -10.16 11.24
N ASN A 145 3.43 -8.93 11.04
CA ASN A 145 4.28 -7.76 11.02
C ASN A 145 5.02 -7.45 9.70
N VAL A 146 5.57 -6.26 9.69
CA VAL A 146 6.52 -5.83 8.67
C VAL A 146 7.79 -5.43 9.44
N PRO A 147 8.69 -6.39 9.71
CA PRO A 147 9.89 -6.14 10.52
C PRO A 147 10.68 -4.91 10.07
N TYR A 148 10.64 -4.62 8.79
CA TYR A 148 11.26 -3.41 8.22
C TYR A 148 10.79 -2.13 8.95
N PHE A 149 9.49 -2.04 9.25
CA PHE A 149 8.95 -0.86 9.97
C PHE A 149 9.12 -1.03 11.49
N ASP A 150 8.85 -2.20 12.02
CA ASP A 150 8.84 -2.43 13.46
C ASP A 150 10.22 -2.24 14.07
N SER A 151 11.28 -2.68 13.39
CA SER A 151 12.67 -2.53 13.88
C SER A 151 13.04 -1.07 14.18
N ILE A 152 12.38 -0.11 13.52
CA ILE A 152 12.69 1.30 13.70
C ILE A 152 11.58 2.07 14.41
N LEU A 153 10.32 1.72 14.17
CA LEU A 153 9.19 2.47 14.76
C LEU A 153 9.07 2.25 16.27
N GLN A 154 9.39 1.05 16.76
CA GLN A 154 9.33 0.77 18.20
C GLN A 154 10.36 1.62 18.96
N PRO A 155 11.66 1.63 18.58
CA PRO A 155 12.60 2.57 19.20
C PRO A 155 12.22 4.04 19.05
N VAL A 156 11.79 4.46 17.87
CA VAL A 156 11.37 5.85 17.64
C VAL A 156 10.24 6.24 18.60
N LYS A 157 9.26 5.38 18.79
CA LYS A 157 8.13 5.60 19.70
C LYS A 157 8.59 5.82 21.15
N LYS A 158 9.65 5.14 21.57
CA LYS A 158 10.22 5.29 22.91
C LYS A 158 10.79 6.69 23.15
N PHE A 159 11.48 7.26 22.13
CA PHE A 159 12.14 8.58 22.25
C PHE A 159 11.24 9.74 21.82
N ILE A 160 10.25 9.46 20.98
CA ILE A 160 9.33 10.45 20.42
C ILE A 160 7.91 9.88 20.51
N PRO A 161 7.35 9.76 21.74
CA PRO A 161 6.06 9.07 21.92
C PRO A 161 4.88 9.73 21.19
N ASP A 162 4.93 11.03 21.01
CA ASP A 162 3.88 11.78 20.30
C ASP A 162 4.01 11.75 18.77
N TYR A 163 4.90 10.91 18.27
CA TYR A 163 5.23 10.91 16.86
C TYR A 163 4.20 10.19 15.99
N LEU A 164 3.62 9.12 16.52
CA LEU A 164 2.68 8.37 15.70
C LEU A 164 1.37 9.12 15.60
N PRO A 165 1.06 9.71 14.44
CA PRO A 165 -0.32 10.11 14.21
C PRO A 165 -1.19 8.88 14.48
N LYS A 166 -2.43 9.08 14.86
CA LYS A 166 -3.41 7.98 14.99
C LYS A 166 -3.59 7.33 13.63
N TYR A 167 -2.62 6.50 13.23
CA TYR A 167 -2.80 5.67 12.04
C TYR A 167 -3.85 4.61 12.35
N PRO A 168 -4.75 4.35 11.43
CA PRO A 168 -5.56 3.15 11.55
C PRO A 168 -4.63 1.95 11.67
N GLU A 169 -5.06 0.97 12.39
CA GLU A 169 -4.30 -0.28 12.56
C GLU A 169 -3.97 -0.85 11.18
N LEU A 170 -2.70 -0.78 10.79
CA LEU A 170 -2.27 -1.24 9.47
C LEU A 170 -2.56 -2.74 9.28
N ASP A 171 -2.67 -3.46 10.40
CA ASP A 171 -2.97 -4.88 10.44
C ASP A 171 -4.47 -5.20 10.65
N ARG A 172 -5.35 -4.20 10.56
CA ARG A 172 -6.81 -4.34 10.77
C ARG A 172 -7.42 -5.53 10.03
N PHE A 173 -6.92 -5.86 8.85
CA PHE A 173 -7.33 -7.02 8.06
C PHE A 173 -6.17 -7.98 7.85
N GLY A 174 -5.26 -8.06 8.82
CA GLY A 174 -3.97 -8.73 8.69
C GLY A 174 -3.99 -10.26 8.84
N THR A 175 -5.16 -10.86 9.09
CA THR A 175 -5.31 -12.32 9.09
C THR A 175 -6.17 -12.75 7.90
N LYS A 176 -6.01 -14.01 7.46
CA LYS A 176 -6.86 -14.55 6.39
C LYS A 176 -8.33 -14.44 6.75
N ASP A 177 -8.66 -14.73 8.01
CA ASP A 177 -10.05 -14.75 8.49
C ASP A 177 -10.65 -13.33 8.54
N SER A 178 -9.97 -12.37 9.15
CA SER A 178 -10.47 -10.98 9.21
C SER A 178 -10.63 -10.37 7.82
N PHE A 179 -9.68 -10.68 6.91
CA PHE A 179 -9.74 -10.19 5.54
C PHE A 179 -10.87 -10.83 4.75
N LYS A 180 -11.09 -12.14 4.93
CA LYS A 180 -12.20 -12.88 4.31
C LYS A 180 -13.53 -12.41 4.87
N GLU A 181 -13.62 -12.23 6.18
CA GLU A 181 -14.85 -11.84 6.88
C GLU A 181 -15.41 -10.50 6.38
N VAL A 182 -14.59 -9.47 6.23
CA VAL A 182 -15.08 -8.15 5.79
C VAL A 182 -15.68 -8.22 4.37
N PHE A 183 -15.15 -9.10 3.50
CA PHE A 183 -15.71 -9.31 2.15
C PHE A 183 -16.97 -10.14 2.19
N SER A 184 -17.00 -11.19 3.01
CA SER A 184 -18.19 -12.04 3.20
C SER A 184 -19.36 -11.19 3.72
N LYS A 185 -19.13 -10.38 4.74
CA LYS A 185 -20.15 -9.44 5.28
C LYS A 185 -20.61 -8.37 4.26
N ALA A 186 -19.80 -8.11 3.25
CA ALA A 186 -20.17 -7.21 2.15
C ALA A 186 -20.89 -7.94 1.01
N GLY A 187 -21.08 -9.27 1.13
CA GLY A 187 -21.83 -10.09 0.20
C GLY A 187 -21.04 -10.60 -1.00
N TYR A 188 -19.72 -10.58 -0.95
CA TYR A 188 -18.89 -11.16 -2.02
C TYR A 188 -18.83 -12.68 -1.88
N GLU A 189 -18.60 -13.36 -3.00
CA GLU A 189 -18.50 -14.81 -3.10
C GLU A 189 -17.15 -15.25 -3.66
N LYS A 190 -16.90 -16.56 -3.62
CA LYS A 190 -15.65 -17.16 -4.15
C LYS A 190 -14.43 -16.43 -3.63
N ILE A 191 -14.42 -16.13 -2.33
CA ILE A 191 -13.38 -15.37 -1.66
C ILE A 191 -12.15 -16.27 -1.44
N ILE A 192 -11.03 -15.88 -2.04
CA ILE A 192 -9.75 -16.60 -1.91
C ILE A 192 -8.72 -15.63 -1.32
N VAL A 193 -8.09 -16.02 -0.23
CA VAL A 193 -7.01 -15.23 0.39
C VAL A 193 -5.71 -16.01 0.29
N LYS A 194 -4.72 -15.42 -0.36
CA LYS A 194 -3.36 -15.96 -0.45
C LYS A 194 -2.44 -15.18 0.47
N LYS A 195 -1.60 -15.90 1.19
CA LYS A 195 -0.49 -15.34 1.97
C LYS A 195 0.76 -15.45 1.10
N LEU A 196 1.48 -14.35 0.93
CA LEU A 196 2.70 -14.28 0.13
C LEU A 196 3.82 -13.74 1.01
N LEU A 197 5.00 -14.30 0.86
CA LEU A 197 6.20 -13.85 1.55
C LEU A 197 7.20 -13.33 0.52
N PHE A 198 7.59 -12.09 0.68
CA PHE A 198 8.66 -11.45 -0.08
C PHE A 198 9.82 -11.14 0.84
N HIS A 199 10.97 -10.86 0.28
CA HIS A 199 12.13 -10.42 1.02
C HIS A 199 12.59 -9.06 0.47
N TYR A 200 12.98 -8.18 1.37
CA TYR A 200 13.49 -6.85 1.00
C TYR A 200 14.80 -6.58 1.76
N SER A 201 15.83 -6.20 1.02
CA SER A 201 17.09 -5.78 1.62
C SER A 201 17.30 -4.29 1.39
N PRO A 202 17.40 -3.49 2.44
CA PRO A 202 17.81 -2.08 2.32
C PRO A 202 19.32 -1.91 2.13
N GLY A 203 20.12 -3.00 2.21
CA GLY A 203 21.55 -2.96 2.28
C GLY A 203 22.03 -3.30 3.69
N GLU A 204 23.13 -2.69 4.13
CA GLU A 204 23.66 -2.83 5.49
C GLU A 204 22.91 -1.90 6.47
N PHE A 205 23.24 -1.98 7.75
CA PHE A 205 22.59 -1.18 8.79
C PHE A 205 22.66 0.33 8.47
N LEU A 206 23.80 0.82 8.02
CA LEU A 206 23.94 2.26 7.70
C LEU A 206 23.03 2.68 6.54
N ASP A 207 22.84 1.80 5.55
CA ASP A 207 21.91 2.07 4.44
C ASP A 207 20.48 2.16 4.96
N TYR A 208 20.08 1.21 5.82
CA TYR A 208 18.73 1.16 6.42
C TYR A 208 18.47 2.42 7.26
N TRP A 209 19.40 2.75 8.16
CA TRP A 209 19.30 3.90 9.07
C TRP A 209 19.27 5.23 8.30
N ASN A 210 20.18 5.43 7.36
CA ASN A 210 20.25 6.66 6.57
C ASN A 210 19.05 6.81 5.65
N ASN A 211 18.58 5.70 5.08
CA ASN A 211 17.38 5.69 4.24
C ASN A 211 16.15 6.12 5.05
N TYR A 212 16.04 5.65 6.30
CA TYR A 212 14.97 6.07 7.20
C TYR A 212 15.02 7.59 7.45
N LYS A 213 16.17 8.11 7.88
CA LYS A 213 16.37 9.54 8.16
C LYS A 213 16.05 10.43 6.96
N LYS A 214 16.45 9.97 5.77
CA LYS A 214 16.24 10.69 4.50
C LYS A 214 14.76 10.96 4.22
N TYR A 215 13.89 10.02 4.58
CA TYR A 215 12.47 10.08 4.23
C TYR A 215 11.56 10.41 5.42
N LEU A 216 12.12 10.98 6.50
CA LEU A 216 11.31 11.48 7.62
C LEU A 216 10.38 12.61 7.15
N SER A 217 9.15 12.59 7.62
CA SER A 217 8.26 13.75 7.46
C SER A 217 8.84 14.95 8.19
N LYS A 218 8.50 16.14 7.75
CA LYS A 218 9.01 17.37 8.39
C LYS A 218 8.76 17.41 9.91
N PRO A 219 7.53 17.15 10.39
CA PRO A 219 7.31 17.15 11.85
C PRO A 219 8.18 16.16 12.62
N LEU A 220 8.38 14.96 12.07
CA LEU A 220 9.24 13.96 12.71
C LEU A 220 10.72 14.38 12.67
N LYS A 221 11.16 14.93 11.56
CA LYS A 221 12.53 15.41 11.42
C LYS A 221 12.83 16.49 12.44
N ASP A 222 11.88 17.41 12.64
CA ASP A 222 12.03 18.48 13.65
C ASP A 222 12.12 17.90 15.07
N LYS A 223 11.26 16.93 15.41
CA LYS A 223 11.32 16.25 16.72
C LYS A 223 12.63 15.46 16.88
N PHE A 224 13.04 14.73 15.83
CA PHE A 224 14.29 13.95 15.84
C PHE A 224 15.50 14.89 16.06
N ASN A 225 15.51 16.07 15.44
CA ASN A 225 16.62 17.02 15.57
C ASN A 225 16.74 17.55 17.02
N LYS A 226 15.62 17.63 17.75
CA LYS A 226 15.58 18.10 19.15
C LYS A 226 16.13 17.06 20.15
N LEU A 227 16.26 15.79 19.75
CA LEU A 227 16.86 14.78 20.62
C LEU A 227 18.34 15.14 20.91
N SER A 228 18.79 14.90 22.13
CA SER A 228 20.20 15.06 22.50
C SER A 228 21.07 14.06 21.72
N ILE A 229 22.38 14.31 21.71
CA ILE A 229 23.36 13.42 21.08
C ILE A 229 23.23 12.00 21.66
N HIS A 230 23.13 11.93 22.99
CA HIS A 230 22.99 10.64 23.71
C HIS A 230 21.69 9.91 23.31
N GLN A 231 20.57 10.62 23.27
CA GLN A 231 19.29 10.04 22.83
C GLN A 231 19.36 9.53 21.38
N LYS A 232 19.99 10.30 20.48
CA LYS A 232 20.17 9.89 19.08
C LYS A 232 21.04 8.62 18.98
N SER A 233 22.10 8.55 19.79
CA SER A 233 22.97 7.37 19.85
C SER A 233 22.20 6.15 20.35
N ASN A 234 21.52 6.28 21.46
CA ASN A 234 20.74 5.18 22.04
C ASN A 234 19.64 4.70 21.08
N LEU A 235 18.91 5.63 20.46
CA LEU A 235 17.91 5.28 19.45
C LEU A 235 18.53 4.48 18.29
N ARG A 236 19.69 4.93 17.81
CA ARG A 236 20.41 4.26 16.71
C ARG A 236 20.81 2.83 17.10
N GLU A 237 21.37 2.66 18.30
CA GLU A 237 21.79 1.32 18.77
C GLU A 237 20.57 0.40 18.96
N MET A 238 19.48 0.88 19.54
CA MET A 238 18.24 0.07 19.66
C MET A 238 17.73 -0.39 18.30
N VAL A 239 17.77 0.51 17.29
CA VAL A 239 17.36 0.13 15.92
C VAL A 239 18.31 -0.91 15.36
N LYS A 240 19.61 -0.76 15.60
CA LYS A 240 20.63 -1.73 15.15
C LYS A 240 20.38 -3.10 15.76
N ASP A 241 20.17 -3.15 17.08
CA ASP A 241 19.89 -4.40 17.78
C ASP A 241 18.64 -5.11 17.22
N ASN A 242 17.59 -4.34 16.94
CA ASN A 242 16.35 -4.88 16.33
C ASN A 242 16.56 -5.41 14.92
N THR A 243 17.68 -5.10 14.26
CA THR A 243 17.96 -5.63 12.92
C THR A 243 18.87 -6.86 12.93
N LEU A 244 19.45 -7.22 14.09
CA LEU A 244 20.43 -8.31 14.17
C LEU A 244 19.88 -9.65 13.66
N GLU A 245 18.66 -10.00 14.05
CA GLU A 245 18.03 -11.28 13.63
C GLU A 245 17.80 -11.34 12.10
N TYR A 246 17.76 -10.20 11.43
CA TYR A 246 17.58 -10.12 9.96
C TYR A 246 18.90 -9.91 9.23
N THR A 247 20.01 -9.77 9.94
CA THR A 247 21.33 -9.48 9.35
C THR A 247 22.01 -10.79 8.96
N LYS A 248 22.37 -10.91 7.69
CA LYS A 248 23.06 -12.08 7.13
C LYS A 248 24.57 -12.00 7.40
N LYS A 249 25.29 -13.11 7.24
CA LYS A 249 26.75 -13.20 7.41
C LYS A 249 27.53 -12.13 6.64
N ASN A 250 27.01 -11.68 5.50
CA ASN A 250 27.66 -10.64 4.68
C ASN A 250 27.30 -9.21 5.11
N GLY A 251 26.71 -9.03 6.30
CA GLY A 251 26.36 -7.72 6.83
C GLY A 251 25.06 -7.11 6.28
N LYS A 252 24.47 -7.71 5.25
CA LYS A 252 23.22 -7.18 4.66
C LYS A 252 22.01 -7.59 5.46
N ILE A 253 21.10 -6.64 5.69
CA ILE A 253 19.81 -6.92 6.32
C ILE A 253 18.84 -7.44 5.25
N VAL A 254 18.09 -8.49 5.59
CA VAL A 254 17.06 -9.06 4.69
C VAL A 254 15.79 -9.25 5.51
N PHE A 255 14.85 -8.33 5.36
CA PHE A 255 13.57 -8.39 6.07
C PHE A 255 12.56 -9.24 5.32
N PRO A 256 11.86 -10.15 6.01
CA PRO A 256 10.66 -10.76 5.45
C PRO A 256 9.55 -9.72 5.34
N TRP A 257 8.71 -9.84 4.32
CA TRP A 257 7.58 -8.96 4.08
C TRP A 257 6.38 -9.80 3.70
N GLU A 258 5.53 -10.08 4.67
CA GLU A 258 4.36 -10.91 4.49
C GLU A 258 3.15 -10.08 4.07
N VAL A 259 2.42 -10.56 3.08
CA VAL A 259 1.30 -9.85 2.47
C VAL A 259 0.14 -10.81 2.28
N LEU A 260 -1.06 -10.32 2.50
CA LEU A 260 -2.28 -11.03 2.12
C LEU A 260 -2.83 -10.41 0.84
N VAL A 261 -3.15 -11.26 -0.13
CA VAL A 261 -3.85 -10.86 -1.36
C VAL A 261 -5.18 -11.61 -1.40
N LEU A 262 -6.26 -10.86 -1.49
CA LEU A 262 -7.60 -11.42 -1.58
C LEU A 262 -8.17 -11.17 -2.98
N THR A 263 -8.82 -12.18 -3.52
CA THR A 263 -9.69 -12.04 -4.69
C THR A 263 -11.08 -12.54 -4.33
N ALA A 264 -12.11 -11.87 -4.84
CA ALA A 264 -13.49 -12.28 -4.64
C ALA A 264 -14.32 -11.92 -5.88
N ARG A 265 -15.52 -12.49 -6.00
CA ARG A 265 -16.40 -12.26 -7.13
C ARG A 265 -17.73 -11.65 -6.71
N ASN A 266 -18.32 -10.94 -7.65
CA ASN A 266 -19.70 -10.52 -7.62
C ASN A 266 -20.53 -11.54 -8.42
N SER A 267 -21.27 -12.40 -7.74
CA SER A 267 -22.13 -13.39 -8.39
C SER A 267 -23.50 -12.82 -8.70
#